data_fb9c27d94fca2076f8ec14b03a4d20c2
#
_entry.id   fb9c27d94fca2076f8ec14b03a4d20c2
#
_cell.length_a   1.000
_cell.length_b   1.000
_cell.length_c   1.000
_cell.angle_alpha   90.00
_cell.angle_beta   90.00
_cell.angle_gamma   90.00
#
_symmetry.space_group_name_H-M   'P 1'
#
loop_
_entity.id
_entity.type
_entity.pdbx_description
1 polymer ?
#
loop_
_entity_poly.entity_id
_entity_poly.type
_entity_poly.pdbx_seq_one_letter_code
_entity_poly.pdbx_strand_id
1 'polypeptide(L)'
;MLFRSSCDLTPTEFRLLYQLALDRGRVVTRDELLQKLWGRRESRRDRTVDVFVRRLREKIDRRAPRHTFIQTRYGVGYKLEPELKAERVTLS
;
A
#
# COMPACT_ATOMS: atom_id res chain seq x y z
N MET A 1 9.46 -18.18 10.86
CA MET A 1 8.90 -17.82 10.37
C MET A 1 8.69 -17.70 9.07
N LEU A 2 7.77 -18.03 8.68
CA LEU A 2 7.44 -18.03 7.41
C LEU A 2 7.44 -16.78 6.79
N PHE A 3 7.11 -15.77 7.50
CA PHE A 3 6.98 -14.54 6.91
C PHE A 3 8.22 -13.95 6.44
N ARG A 4 9.32 -14.23 7.03
CA ARG A 4 10.46 -13.58 6.62
C ARG A 4 10.87 -13.92 5.29
N SER A 5 10.52 -15.02 4.78
CA SER A 5 10.94 -15.33 3.47
C SER A 5 9.94 -14.92 2.46
N SER A 6 8.77 -14.48 2.84
CA SER A 6 7.79 -14.20 1.85
C SER A 6 7.90 -12.81 1.30
N CYS A 7 8.17 -11.81 2.12
CA CYS A 7 8.22 -10.49 1.61
C CYS A 7 9.19 -9.76 2.43
N ASP A 8 10.15 -9.18 1.98
CA ASP A 8 11.15 -8.49 2.71
C ASP A 8 10.69 -7.15 3.20
N LEU A 9 9.64 -7.08 3.96
CA LEU A 9 9.12 -5.82 4.45
C LEU A 9 9.90 -5.31 5.63
N THR A 10 10.21 -4.03 5.62
CA THR A 10 10.77 -3.41 6.80
C THR A 10 9.66 -3.26 7.83
N PRO A 11 10.00 -3.02 9.10
CA PRO A 11 8.96 -2.84 10.12
C PRO A 11 7.96 -1.74 9.76
N THR A 12 8.42 -0.64 9.20
CA THR A 12 7.51 0.44 8.83
C THR A 12 6.61 0.03 7.68
N GLU A 13 7.16 -0.68 6.70
CA GLU A 13 6.35 -1.17 5.60
C GLU A 13 5.30 -2.15 6.08
N PHE A 14 5.67 -3.00 7.03
CA PHE A 14 4.72 -3.94 7.58
C PHE A 14 3.61 -3.22 8.34
N ARG A 15 3.97 -2.19 9.10
CA ARG A 15 2.97 -1.42 9.83
C ARG A 15 2.03 -0.71 8.88
N LEU A 16 2.54 -0.23 7.76
CA LEU A 16 1.72 0.42 6.75
C LEU A 16 0.72 -0.59 6.17
N LEU A 17 1.20 -1.75 5.81
CA LEU A 17 0.33 -2.78 5.28
C LEU A 17 -0.73 -3.18 6.30
N TYR A 18 -0.30 -3.34 7.53
CA TYR A 18 -1.22 -3.72 8.61
C TYR A 18 -2.32 -2.68 8.79
N GLN A 19 -1.94 -1.40 8.78
CA GLN A 19 -2.92 -0.35 8.94
C GLN A 19 -3.92 -0.31 7.79
N LEU A 20 -3.43 -0.50 6.58
CA LEU A 20 -4.31 -0.56 5.43
C LEU A 20 -5.22 -1.79 5.50
N ALA A 21 -4.70 -2.89 6.02
CA ALA A 21 -5.49 -4.10 6.15
C ALA A 21 -6.61 -3.97 7.19
N LEU A 22 -6.35 -3.23 8.25
CA LEU A 22 -7.38 -2.99 9.25
C LEU A 22 -8.55 -2.23 8.65
N ASP A 23 -8.26 -1.39 7.65
CA ASP A 23 -9.28 -0.59 7.01
C ASP A 23 -9.58 -1.10 5.59
N ARG A 24 -9.41 -2.39 5.39
CA ARG A 24 -9.57 -2.97 4.07
C ARG A 24 -10.86 -2.53 3.42
N GLY A 25 -10.78 -2.15 2.15
CA GLY A 25 -11.94 -1.70 1.40
C GLY A 25 -12.30 -0.24 1.60
N ARG A 26 -11.61 0.43 2.51
CA ARG A 26 -11.89 1.84 2.78
C ARG A 26 -10.66 2.66 2.40
N VAL A 27 -10.87 3.83 1.87
CA VAL A 27 -9.78 4.72 1.54
C VAL A 27 -9.26 5.35 2.83
N VAL A 28 -7.96 5.19 3.07
CA VAL A 28 -7.32 5.79 4.23
C VAL A 28 -6.53 6.98 3.73
N THR A 29 -6.73 8.13 4.32
CA THR A 29 -6.07 9.35 3.82
C THR A 29 -4.60 9.35 4.17
N ARG A 30 -3.83 10.13 3.43
CA ARG A 30 -2.42 10.27 3.73
C ARG A 30 -2.22 10.79 5.12
N ASP A 31 -3.04 11.73 5.55
CA ASP A 31 -2.91 12.30 6.87
C ASP A 31 -3.15 11.26 7.97
N GLU A 32 -4.15 10.41 7.78
CA GLU A 32 -4.39 9.34 8.73
C GLU A 32 -3.20 8.41 8.85
N LEU A 33 -2.64 8.04 7.71
CA LEU A 33 -1.49 7.14 7.72
C LEU A 33 -0.28 7.80 8.35
N LEU A 34 -0.07 9.07 8.04
CA LEU A 34 1.06 9.77 8.59
C LEU A 34 0.96 9.89 10.09
N GLN A 35 -0.22 10.20 10.58
CA GLN A 35 -0.42 10.28 12.01
C GLN A 35 -0.25 8.95 12.69
N LYS A 36 -0.83 7.91 12.15
CA LYS A 36 -0.78 6.61 12.79
C LYS A 36 0.59 5.96 12.77
N LEU A 37 1.33 6.20 11.71
CA LEU A 37 2.61 5.53 11.57
C LEU A 37 3.79 6.39 11.98
N TRP A 38 3.69 7.69 11.82
CA TRP A 38 4.80 8.59 12.13
C TRP A 38 4.46 9.65 13.16
N GLY A 39 3.22 9.73 13.57
CA GLY A 39 2.83 10.63 14.65
C GLY A 39 2.87 12.09 14.30
N ARG A 40 2.73 12.43 13.04
CA ARG A 40 2.77 13.83 12.65
C ARG A 40 1.74 14.13 11.59
N ARG A 41 1.52 15.39 11.37
CA ARG A 41 0.53 15.82 10.40
C ARG A 41 1.11 15.99 9.04
N GLU A 42 0.27 15.82 8.05
CA GLU A 42 0.68 15.96 6.67
C GLU A 42 1.00 17.41 6.35
N SER A 43 2.03 17.63 5.56
CA SER A 43 2.28 18.96 5.04
C SER A 43 2.29 18.84 3.53
N ARG A 44 2.24 19.99 2.86
CA ARG A 44 2.18 20.03 1.43
C ARG A 44 3.27 19.28 0.76
N ARG A 45 4.45 19.30 1.30
CA ARG A 45 5.58 18.68 0.64
C ARG A 45 5.95 17.34 1.21
N ASP A 46 5.15 16.83 2.12
CA ASP A 46 5.47 15.58 2.77
C ASP A 46 5.12 14.41 1.87
N ARG A 47 6.12 13.72 1.39
CA ARG A 47 5.91 12.59 0.54
C ARG A 47 6.22 11.26 1.21
N THR A 48 6.32 11.27 2.51
CA THR A 48 6.68 10.08 3.26
C THR A 48 5.76 8.91 2.98
N VAL A 49 4.45 9.13 3.08
CA VAL A 49 3.50 8.06 2.87
C VAL A 49 3.61 7.53 1.44
N ASP A 50 3.70 8.43 0.47
CA ASP A 50 3.76 8.03 -0.93
C ASP A 50 4.98 7.16 -1.21
N VAL A 51 6.12 7.52 -0.64
CA VAL A 51 7.35 6.77 -0.83
C VAL A 51 7.22 5.37 -0.25
N PHE A 52 6.67 5.27 0.97
CA PHE A 52 6.53 3.96 1.60
C PHE A 52 5.47 3.11 0.91
N VAL A 53 4.41 3.72 0.42
CA VAL A 53 3.41 2.98 -0.33
C VAL A 53 4.04 2.42 -1.61
N ARG A 54 4.87 3.21 -2.29
CA ARG A 54 5.50 2.72 -3.50
C ARG A 54 6.41 1.54 -3.21
N ARG A 55 7.22 1.64 -2.16
CA ARG A 55 8.10 0.55 -1.80
C ARG A 55 7.33 -0.71 -1.42
N LEU A 56 6.29 -0.53 -0.65
CA LEU A 56 5.46 -1.65 -0.23
C LEU A 56 4.80 -2.29 -1.44
N ARG A 57 4.25 -1.47 -2.31
CA ARG A 57 3.58 -1.96 -3.51
C ARG A 57 4.53 -2.78 -4.39
N GLU A 58 5.75 -2.31 -4.56
CA GLU A 58 6.71 -3.05 -5.36
C GLU A 58 6.99 -4.42 -4.78
N LYS A 59 7.14 -4.49 -3.47
CA LYS A 59 7.45 -5.76 -2.83
C LYS A 59 6.29 -6.74 -2.88
N ILE A 60 5.10 -6.25 -2.64
CA ILE A 60 3.93 -7.11 -2.66
C ILE A 60 3.62 -7.57 -4.07
N ASP A 61 3.70 -6.67 -5.02
CA ASP A 61 3.35 -7.00 -6.39
C ASP A 61 4.32 -8.02 -7.00
N ARG A 62 5.53 -8.01 -6.51
CA ARG A 62 6.49 -9.00 -6.97
C ARG A 62 6.10 -10.40 -6.54
N ARG A 63 5.44 -10.53 -5.39
CA ARG A 63 5.02 -11.82 -4.88
C ARG A 63 3.73 -12.30 -5.54
N ALA A 64 2.94 -11.42 -6.04
CA ALA A 64 1.69 -11.77 -6.68
C ALA A 64 1.48 -10.91 -7.91
N PRO A 65 2.22 -11.18 -8.97
CA PRO A 65 2.23 -10.28 -10.13
C PRO A 65 0.91 -10.16 -10.87
N ARG A 66 -0.02 -11.06 -10.62
CA ARG A 66 -1.30 -10.97 -11.28
C ARG A 66 -2.32 -10.13 -10.53
N HIS A 67 -1.94 -9.62 -9.37
CA HIS A 67 -2.85 -8.83 -8.56
C HIS A 67 -2.30 -7.46 -8.26
N THR A 68 -3.19 -6.52 -8.00
CA THR A 68 -2.80 -5.28 -7.36
C THR A 68 -3.48 -5.28 -6.02
N PHE A 69 -2.82 -4.78 -5.01
CA PHE A 69 -3.37 -4.79 -3.67
C PHE A 69 -3.66 -3.42 -3.14
N ILE A 70 -2.83 -2.45 -3.44
CA ILE A 70 -3.00 -1.11 -2.91
C ILE A 70 -3.39 -0.18 -4.03
N GLN A 71 -4.56 0.39 -3.92
CA GLN A 71 -5.08 1.28 -4.94
C GLN A 71 -4.92 2.72 -4.51
N THR A 72 -4.58 3.58 -5.44
CA THR A 72 -4.42 4.99 -5.18
C THR A 72 -5.74 5.69 -5.48
N ARG A 73 -6.18 6.52 -4.54
CA ARG A 73 -7.28 7.43 -4.83
C ARG A 73 -6.65 8.80 -4.87
N TYR A 74 -6.39 9.28 -6.06
CA TYR A 74 -5.65 10.51 -6.26
C TYR A 74 -6.27 11.68 -5.51
N GLY A 75 -5.43 12.39 -4.80
CA GLY A 75 -5.89 13.52 -4.01
C GLY A 75 -6.53 13.15 -2.70
N VAL A 76 -6.66 11.86 -2.40
CA VAL A 76 -7.32 11.43 -1.16
C VAL A 76 -6.41 10.52 -0.34
N GLY A 77 -6.06 9.38 -0.87
CA GLY A 77 -5.25 8.44 -0.11
C GLY A 77 -5.14 7.10 -0.77
N TYR A 78 -5.10 6.07 0.03
CA TYR A 78 -4.86 4.71 -0.46
C TYR A 78 -5.86 3.72 0.13
N LYS A 79 -6.09 2.64 -0.59
CA LYS A 79 -7.02 1.63 -0.15
C LYS A 79 -6.45 0.26 -0.40
N LEU A 80 -6.59 -0.64 0.53
CA LEU A 80 -6.19 -2.03 0.32
C LEU A 80 -7.39 -2.81 -0.18
N GLU A 81 -7.30 -3.22 -1.43
CA GLU A 81 -8.37 -4.00 -2.01
C GLU A 81 -7.80 -4.84 -3.13
N PRO A 82 -7.52 -6.11 -2.88
CA PRO A 82 -6.90 -6.95 -3.91
C PRO A 82 -7.78 -7.08 -5.15
N GLU A 83 -7.17 -6.92 -6.28
CA GLU A 83 -7.86 -7.05 -7.56
C GLU A 83 -6.97 -7.74 -8.53
N LEU A 84 -7.54 -8.59 -9.37
CA LEU A 84 -6.80 -9.22 -10.42
C LEU A 84 -6.48 -8.17 -11.45
N LYS A 85 -5.28 -8.15 -11.94
CA LYS A 85 -4.93 -7.21 -13.00
C LYS A 85 -5.67 -7.58 -14.27
N ALA A 86 -6.10 -6.58 -15.01
CA ALA A 86 -6.79 -6.83 -16.26
C ALA A 86 -5.82 -7.44 -17.22
N GLU A 87 -6.30 -8.46 -17.96
CA GLU A 87 -5.47 -9.11 -18.90
C GLU A 87 -5.56 -8.37 -20.14
N ARG A 88 -4.63 -8.18 -20.78
CA ARG A 88 -4.69 -7.48 -21.94
C ARG A 88 -4.97 -8.27 -22.91
N VAL A 89 -5.38 -8.92 -23.00
CA VAL A 89 -5.72 -9.58 -23.82
C VAL A 89 -6.18 -9.69 -24.63
N THR A 90 -6.36 -9.69 -24.68
CA THR A 90 -6.82 -9.84 -25.12
C THR A 90 -7.22 -10.11 -25.92
N LEU A 91 -7.55 -10.50 -26.28
CA LEU A 91 -8.00 -10.71 -26.93
C LEU A 91 -7.92 -10.56 -27.79
N SER A 92 -7.67 -10.47 -27.94
CA SER A 92 -7.59 -10.31 -28.65
C SER A 92 -7.37 -10.57 -29.01
#